data_ed614f1a0484a773bd9502e11fef21b4
#
_entry.id   ed614f1a0484a773bd9502e11fef21b4
#
_cell.length_a   1.000
_cell.length_b   1.000
_cell.length_c   1.000
_cell.angle_alpha   90.00
_cell.angle_beta   90.00
_cell.angle_gamma   90.00
#
_symmetry.space_group_name_H-M   'P 1'
#
loop_
_entity.id
_entity.type
_entity.pdbx_description
1 polymer ?
#
loop_
_entity_poly.entity_id
_entity_poly.type
_entity_poly.pdbx_seq_one_letter_code
_entity_poly.pdbx_strand_id
1 'polypeptide(L)'
;SGMAAITAVLLAASTHGRHVIAVRPLYGGTDHLLASGLLGLEVSFVQSHEVAAALRPDTALVLIETPGNPTLSLVDIEHIVRQAGTVPVAVDSTFATPVLQRPLAHGATYSIHSATKFLSGHGDVIAGVVACGATAAAGLRQLRILTGALLHPWAAYLLHRSLPTLPLRVRRAQ
;
A
#
# COMPACT_ATOMS: atom_id res chain seq x y z
N SER A 1 6.52 2.77 -9.87
CA SER A 1 5.18 2.21 -10.03
C SER A 1 4.53 1.89 -8.69
N GLY A 2 3.22 1.67 -8.67
CA GLY A 2 2.51 1.17 -7.49
C GLY A 2 3.10 -0.15 -6.99
N MET A 3 3.41 -1.07 -7.88
CA MET A 3 4.06 -2.34 -7.53
C MET A 3 5.42 -2.13 -6.86
N ALA A 4 6.22 -1.16 -7.32
CA ALA A 4 7.48 -0.84 -6.65
C ALA A 4 7.28 -0.30 -5.22
N ALA A 5 6.21 0.48 -4.99
CA ALA A 5 5.86 0.95 -3.65
C ALA A 5 5.42 -0.20 -2.73
N ILE A 6 4.58 -1.11 -3.22
CA ILE A 6 4.16 -2.32 -2.49
C ILE A 6 5.38 -3.20 -2.18
N THR A 7 6.22 -3.48 -3.18
CA THR A 7 7.45 -4.28 -3.01
C THR A 7 8.38 -3.67 -1.95
N ALA A 8 8.55 -2.35 -1.96
CA ALA A 8 9.39 -1.67 -0.95
C ALA A 8 8.85 -1.85 0.47
N VAL A 9 7.52 -1.77 0.66
CA VAL A 9 6.89 -2.03 1.97
C VAL A 9 7.04 -3.50 2.39
N LEU A 10 6.85 -4.44 1.48
CA LEU A 10 7.05 -5.87 1.74
C LEU A 10 8.50 -6.21 2.10
N LEU A 11 9.47 -5.63 1.38
CA LEU A 11 10.90 -5.78 1.70
C LEU A 11 11.25 -5.13 3.04
N ALA A 12 10.67 -4.00 3.39
CA ALA A 12 10.87 -3.40 4.71
C ALA A 12 10.32 -4.32 5.81
N ALA A 13 9.13 -4.89 5.61
CA ALA A 13 8.51 -5.83 6.55
C ALA A 13 9.37 -7.10 6.72
N SER A 14 9.97 -7.63 5.65
CA SER A 14 10.77 -8.87 5.69
C SER A 14 12.00 -8.80 6.59
N THR A 15 12.41 -7.60 7.01
CA THR A 15 13.50 -7.41 7.98
C THR A 15 13.06 -7.66 9.43
N HIS A 16 11.76 -7.75 9.69
CA HIS A 16 11.19 -7.94 11.03
C HIS A 16 10.51 -9.30 11.22
N GLY A 17 10.25 -10.02 10.13
CA GLY A 17 9.63 -11.35 10.14
C GLY A 17 9.36 -11.82 8.72
N ARG A 18 9.03 -13.08 8.55
CA ARG A 18 8.84 -13.67 7.22
C ARG A 18 7.39 -13.86 6.83
N HIS A 19 6.46 -13.69 7.76
CA HIS A 19 5.05 -13.90 7.52
C HIS A 19 4.31 -12.60 7.24
N VAL A 20 3.47 -12.62 6.20
CA VAL A 20 2.58 -11.51 5.81
C VAL A 20 1.15 -12.02 5.76
N ILE A 21 0.23 -11.30 6.36
CA ILE A 21 -1.21 -11.53 6.20
C ILE A 21 -1.70 -10.62 5.08
N ALA A 22 -2.32 -11.21 4.08
CA ALA A 22 -2.87 -10.52 2.91
C ALA A 22 -4.39 -10.68 2.88
N VAL A 23 -5.12 -9.59 3.11
CA VAL A 23 -6.59 -9.61 3.12
C VAL A 23 -7.11 -9.44 1.68
N ARG A 24 -7.80 -10.45 1.19
CA ARG A 24 -8.42 -10.43 -0.14
C ARG A 24 -9.79 -9.73 -0.13
N PRO A 25 -10.20 -9.08 -1.25
CA PRO A 25 -9.50 -9.02 -2.54
C PRO A 25 -8.34 -8.01 -2.55
N LEU A 26 -7.36 -8.28 -3.41
CA LEU A 26 -6.22 -7.42 -3.70
C LEU A 26 -6.11 -7.22 -5.21
N TYR A 27 -5.45 -6.15 -5.63
CA TYR A 27 -5.04 -5.98 -7.02
C TYR A 27 -4.29 -7.22 -7.53
N GLY A 28 -4.64 -7.70 -8.72
CA GLY A 28 -4.10 -8.97 -9.26
C GLY A 28 -2.56 -9.02 -9.29
N GLY A 29 -1.88 -7.89 -9.56
CA GLY A 29 -0.42 -7.82 -9.49
C GLY A 29 0.13 -8.02 -8.08
N THR A 30 -0.55 -7.49 -7.06
CA THR A 30 -0.19 -7.66 -5.64
C THR A 30 -0.42 -9.10 -5.20
N ASP A 31 -1.58 -9.65 -5.51
CA ASP A 31 -1.92 -11.06 -5.20
C ASP A 31 -0.92 -12.02 -5.84
N HIS A 32 -0.58 -11.81 -7.12
CA HIS A 32 0.38 -12.64 -7.83
C HIS A 32 1.80 -12.51 -7.26
N LEU A 33 2.26 -11.30 -6.94
CA LEU A 33 3.56 -11.09 -6.31
C LEU A 33 3.68 -11.86 -4.99
N LEU A 34 2.65 -11.79 -4.14
CA LEU A 34 2.61 -12.48 -2.86
C LEU A 34 2.56 -14.00 -3.04
N ALA A 35 1.74 -14.50 -3.98
CA ALA A 35 1.59 -15.93 -4.24
C ALA A 35 2.82 -16.56 -4.93
N SER A 36 3.63 -15.76 -5.63
CA SER A 36 4.79 -16.25 -6.40
C SER A 36 5.95 -16.73 -5.55
N GLY A 37 6.01 -16.36 -4.27
CA GLY A 37 7.15 -16.62 -3.40
C GLY A 37 8.43 -15.83 -3.75
N LEU A 38 8.38 -14.93 -4.75
CA LEU A 38 9.54 -14.20 -5.25
C LEU A 38 10.29 -13.42 -4.17
N LEU A 39 9.58 -12.91 -3.17
CA LEU A 39 10.17 -12.15 -2.06
C LEU A 39 10.63 -13.03 -0.89
N GLY A 40 10.46 -14.34 -0.97
CA GLY A 40 10.80 -15.28 0.10
C GLY A 40 9.96 -15.10 1.37
N LEU A 41 8.78 -14.50 1.23
CA LEU A 41 7.82 -14.31 2.31
C LEU A 41 6.84 -15.48 2.35
N GLU A 42 6.41 -15.84 3.55
CA GLU A 42 5.26 -16.71 3.78
C GLU A 42 4.00 -15.84 3.82
N VAL A 43 2.95 -16.25 3.13
CA VAL A 43 1.74 -15.44 3.01
C VAL A 43 0.50 -16.22 3.42
N SER A 44 -0.26 -15.67 4.36
CA SER A 44 -1.61 -16.12 4.66
C SER A 44 -2.63 -15.21 3.97
N PHE A 45 -3.34 -15.74 3.00
CA PHE A 45 -4.47 -15.06 2.37
C PHE A 45 -5.73 -15.30 3.19
N VAL A 46 -6.36 -14.23 3.65
CA VAL A 46 -7.49 -14.29 4.59
C VAL A 46 -8.61 -13.32 4.20
N GLN A 47 -9.77 -13.48 4.83
CA GLN A 47 -10.82 -12.47 4.85
C GLN A 47 -10.58 -11.48 5.99
N SER A 48 -11.21 -10.30 5.93
CA SER A 48 -11.01 -9.22 6.89
C SER A 48 -11.30 -9.58 8.35
N HIS A 49 -12.21 -10.53 8.59
CA HIS A 49 -12.55 -10.99 9.93
C HIS A 49 -11.62 -12.07 10.50
N GLU A 50 -10.70 -12.59 9.69
CA GLU A 50 -9.80 -13.69 10.05
C GLU A 50 -8.38 -13.22 10.44
N VAL A 51 -8.11 -11.92 10.36
CA VAL A 51 -6.76 -11.36 10.58
C VAL A 51 -6.19 -11.76 11.93
N ALA A 52 -6.96 -11.62 13.01
CA ALA A 52 -6.50 -11.95 14.36
C ALA A 52 -6.13 -13.44 14.51
N ALA A 53 -6.91 -14.33 13.89
CA ALA A 53 -6.67 -15.77 13.94
C ALA A 53 -5.44 -16.22 13.10
N ALA A 54 -5.07 -15.41 12.10
CA ALA A 54 -3.94 -15.70 11.23
C ALA A 54 -2.61 -15.14 11.75
N LEU A 55 -2.60 -14.38 12.84
CA LEU A 55 -1.39 -13.81 13.42
C LEU A 55 -0.45 -14.91 13.92
N ARG A 56 0.85 -14.74 13.65
CA ARG A 56 1.95 -15.61 14.10
C ARG A 56 3.01 -14.76 14.80
N PRO A 57 3.90 -15.35 15.60
CA PRO A 57 5.00 -14.62 16.25
C PRO A 57 5.93 -13.89 15.27
N ASP A 58 6.06 -14.40 14.04
CA ASP A 58 6.87 -13.85 12.97
C ASP A 58 6.07 -13.03 11.95
N THR A 59 4.79 -12.71 12.24
CA THR A 59 4.00 -11.84 11.37
C THR A 59 4.58 -10.43 11.36
N ALA A 60 5.01 -10.00 10.19
CA ALA A 60 5.69 -8.71 9.99
C ALA A 60 4.78 -7.61 9.41
N LEU A 61 3.69 -8.00 8.75
CA LEU A 61 2.80 -7.06 8.07
C LEU A 61 1.41 -7.64 7.86
N VAL A 62 0.40 -6.79 7.99
CA VAL A 62 -0.94 -7.02 7.44
C VAL A 62 -1.12 -6.08 6.25
N LEU A 63 -1.42 -6.62 5.07
CA LEU A 63 -1.67 -5.85 3.84
C LEU A 63 -3.13 -5.95 3.45
N ILE A 64 -3.76 -4.80 3.24
CA ILE A 64 -5.14 -4.67 2.75
C ILE A 64 -5.21 -3.71 1.56
N GLU A 65 -6.25 -3.84 0.75
CA GLU A 65 -6.63 -2.88 -0.28
C GLU A 65 -8.07 -2.44 -0.06
N THR A 66 -8.28 -1.13 0.06
CA THR A 66 -9.62 -0.58 0.25
C THR A 66 -9.74 0.83 -0.34
N PRO A 67 -10.70 1.07 -1.27
CA PRO A 67 -11.59 0.10 -1.93
C PRO A 67 -10.83 -0.93 -2.77
N GLY A 68 -11.29 -2.18 -2.78
CA GLY A 68 -10.65 -3.29 -3.49
C GLY A 68 -10.94 -3.30 -4.99
N ASN A 69 -9.95 -3.69 -5.80
CA ASN A 69 -10.10 -3.84 -7.25
C ASN A 69 -10.45 -5.31 -7.61
N PRO A 70 -11.46 -5.60 -8.44
CA PRO A 70 -12.35 -4.66 -9.15
C PRO A 70 -13.67 -4.39 -8.43
N THR A 71 -13.93 -5.02 -7.31
CA THR A 71 -15.26 -5.11 -6.68
C THR A 71 -15.68 -3.85 -5.94
N LEU A 72 -14.75 -2.92 -5.68
CA LEU A 72 -14.92 -1.74 -4.82
C LEU A 72 -15.36 -2.09 -3.39
N SER A 73 -15.09 -3.32 -2.96
CA SER A 73 -15.37 -3.76 -1.60
C SER A 73 -14.59 -2.91 -0.59
N LEU A 74 -15.22 -2.60 0.51
CA LEU A 74 -14.62 -1.78 1.57
C LEU A 74 -14.18 -2.67 2.73
N VAL A 75 -13.03 -2.34 3.29
CA VAL A 75 -12.50 -2.93 4.52
C VAL A 75 -12.37 -1.84 5.56
N ASP A 76 -12.88 -2.07 6.77
CA ASP A 76 -12.74 -1.17 7.90
C ASP A 76 -11.28 -1.20 8.40
N ILE A 77 -10.55 -0.12 8.14
CA ILE A 77 -9.12 0.01 8.48
C ILE A 77 -8.91 -0.08 10.00
N GLU A 78 -9.74 0.60 10.79
CA GLU A 78 -9.60 0.60 12.25
C GLU A 78 -9.86 -0.78 12.82
N HIS A 79 -10.81 -1.52 12.26
CA HIS A 79 -11.07 -2.89 12.64
C HIS A 79 -9.86 -3.80 12.36
N ILE A 80 -9.22 -3.67 11.19
CA ILE A 80 -8.00 -4.40 10.86
C ILE A 80 -6.85 -4.02 11.80
N VAL A 81 -6.67 -2.73 12.07
CA VAL A 81 -5.62 -2.24 12.99
C VAL A 81 -5.82 -2.83 14.39
N ARG A 82 -7.05 -2.86 14.89
CA ARG A 82 -7.34 -3.51 16.19
C ARG A 82 -7.03 -5.00 16.18
N GLN A 83 -7.38 -5.72 15.12
CA GLN A 83 -7.05 -7.15 14.98
C GLN A 83 -5.54 -7.39 14.88
N ALA A 84 -4.82 -6.56 14.15
CA ALA A 84 -3.37 -6.69 13.94
C ALA A 84 -2.55 -6.40 15.22
N GLY A 85 -3.13 -5.67 16.19
CA GLY A 85 -2.46 -5.33 17.43
C GLY A 85 -1.20 -4.49 17.20
N THR A 86 -0.02 -5.04 17.46
CA THR A 86 1.27 -4.35 17.27
C THR A 86 1.86 -4.56 15.88
N VAL A 87 1.28 -5.45 15.07
CA VAL A 87 1.76 -5.72 13.71
C VAL A 87 1.42 -4.55 12.80
N PRO A 88 2.41 -4.01 12.02
CA PRO A 88 2.15 -2.93 11.08
C PRO A 88 1.06 -3.27 10.06
N VAL A 89 0.22 -2.28 9.74
CA VAL A 89 -0.81 -2.40 8.71
C VAL A 89 -0.47 -1.51 7.53
N ALA A 90 -0.43 -2.08 6.33
CA ALA A 90 -0.29 -1.38 5.07
C ALA A 90 -1.62 -1.38 4.31
N VAL A 91 -2.02 -0.21 3.85
CA VAL A 91 -3.27 -0.02 3.11
C VAL A 91 -2.96 0.49 1.71
N ASP A 92 -3.26 -0.29 0.69
CA ASP A 92 -3.34 0.25 -0.67
C ASP A 92 -4.65 1.03 -0.81
N SER A 93 -4.52 2.35 -0.86
CA SER A 93 -5.64 3.30 -0.95
C SER A 93 -5.67 4.01 -2.30
N THR A 94 -5.23 3.29 -3.35
CA THR A 94 -5.09 3.84 -4.70
C THR A 94 -6.40 4.42 -5.23
N PHE A 95 -7.53 3.74 -5.03
CA PHE A 95 -8.83 4.20 -5.54
C PHE A 95 -9.41 5.35 -4.74
N ALA A 96 -9.35 5.28 -3.41
CA ALA A 96 -9.89 6.33 -2.56
C ALA A 96 -9.08 7.62 -2.63
N THR A 97 -7.77 7.55 -2.79
CA THR A 97 -6.85 8.69 -2.70
C THR A 97 -6.89 9.37 -1.32
N PRO A 98 -5.96 10.27 -0.96
CA PRO A 98 -6.04 10.99 0.31
C PRO A 98 -7.21 11.99 0.38
N VAL A 99 -7.97 12.16 -0.71
CA VAL A 99 -9.18 12.99 -0.73
C VAL A 99 -10.34 12.33 -0.01
N LEU A 100 -10.53 11.01 -0.23
CA LEU A 100 -11.65 10.26 0.33
C LEU A 100 -11.29 9.44 1.57
N GLN A 101 -10.02 9.00 1.67
CA GLN A 101 -9.56 8.11 2.73
C GLN A 101 -8.15 8.44 3.17
N ARG A 102 -7.90 8.45 4.46
CA ARG A 102 -6.59 8.74 5.07
C ARG A 102 -6.19 7.62 6.03
N PRO A 103 -5.63 6.51 5.52
CA PRO A 103 -5.34 5.32 6.32
C PRO A 103 -4.53 5.58 7.59
N LEU A 104 -3.56 6.50 7.54
CA LEU A 104 -2.73 6.82 8.71
C LEU A 104 -3.56 7.45 9.86
N ALA A 105 -4.63 8.19 9.54
CA ALA A 105 -5.53 8.74 10.57
C ALA A 105 -6.36 7.66 11.26
N HIS A 106 -6.47 6.47 10.64
CA HIS A 106 -7.18 5.30 11.16
C HIS A 106 -6.21 4.25 11.75
N GLY A 107 -4.96 4.65 12.05
CA GLY A 107 -3.97 3.81 12.71
C GLY A 107 -3.13 2.91 11.81
N ALA A 108 -3.31 2.96 10.49
CA ALA A 108 -2.42 2.24 9.58
C ALA A 108 -0.98 2.78 9.64
N THR A 109 0.00 1.90 9.44
CA THR A 109 1.42 2.26 9.43
C THR A 109 1.84 2.84 8.09
N TYR A 110 1.29 2.28 7.00
CA TYR A 110 1.62 2.68 5.62
C TYR A 110 0.34 2.93 4.82
N SER A 111 0.30 4.06 4.11
CA SER A 111 -0.68 4.33 3.07
C SER A 111 0.01 4.28 1.72
N ILE A 112 -0.37 3.32 0.88
CA ILE A 112 0.24 3.06 -0.42
C ILE A 112 -0.69 3.57 -1.51
N HIS A 113 -0.12 4.13 -2.56
CA HIS A 113 -0.87 4.55 -3.74
C HIS A 113 -0.08 4.23 -5.01
N SER A 114 -0.76 3.65 -5.98
CA SER A 114 -0.33 3.74 -7.37
C SER A 114 -0.58 5.17 -7.86
N ALA A 115 0.46 6.00 -7.81
CA ALA A 115 0.35 7.38 -8.25
C ALA A 115 0.14 7.50 -9.78
N THR A 116 0.31 6.41 -10.51
CA THR A 116 -0.08 6.21 -11.91
C THR A 116 -1.56 6.50 -12.16
N LYS A 117 -2.41 6.29 -11.14
CA LYS A 117 -3.87 6.42 -11.24
C LYS A 117 -4.32 7.86 -10.94
N PHE A 118 -5.19 8.07 -9.98
CA PHE A 118 -5.78 9.39 -9.69
C PHE A 118 -4.77 10.47 -9.29
N LEU A 119 -3.65 10.12 -8.63
CA LEU A 119 -2.70 11.13 -8.18
C LEU A 119 -2.08 11.89 -9.36
N SER A 120 -1.62 11.21 -10.41
CA SER A 120 -1.22 11.87 -11.66
C SER A 120 -2.44 12.23 -12.51
N GLY A 121 -3.36 11.29 -12.70
CA GLY A 121 -4.68 11.50 -13.31
C GLY A 121 -4.70 11.80 -14.80
N HIS A 122 -3.55 11.77 -15.51
CA HIS A 122 -3.43 12.16 -16.90
C HIS A 122 -2.89 11.04 -17.82
N GLY A 123 -2.58 9.86 -17.26
CA GLY A 123 -2.09 8.71 -18.04
C GLY A 123 -0.64 8.86 -18.54
N ASP A 124 0.10 9.82 -18.04
CA ASP A 124 1.44 10.22 -18.49
C ASP A 124 2.56 9.90 -17.48
N VAL A 125 2.22 9.36 -16.31
CA VAL A 125 3.17 9.03 -15.24
C VAL A 125 2.95 7.62 -14.72
N ILE A 126 4.04 6.86 -14.58
CA ILE A 126 4.06 5.61 -13.83
C ILE A 126 4.83 5.86 -12.52
N ALA A 127 4.12 5.88 -11.40
CA ALA A 127 4.71 6.18 -10.10
C ALA A 127 4.02 5.40 -8.98
N GLY A 128 4.71 5.26 -7.85
CA GLY A 128 4.17 4.77 -6.59
C GLY A 128 4.53 5.71 -5.45
N VAL A 129 3.66 5.82 -4.46
CA VAL A 129 3.87 6.64 -3.27
C VAL A 129 3.55 5.81 -2.04
N VAL A 130 4.37 5.95 -1.00
CA VAL A 130 4.09 5.45 0.35
C VAL A 130 4.14 6.63 1.31
N ALA A 131 3.05 6.87 2.02
CA ALA A 131 2.99 7.78 3.15
C ALA A 131 3.10 6.97 4.45
N CYS A 132 3.96 7.41 5.37
CA CYS A 132 4.18 6.75 6.66
C CYS A 132 4.90 7.70 7.63
N GLY A 133 5.09 7.27 8.88
CA GLY A 133 5.88 8.01 9.87
C GLY A 133 7.37 8.15 9.47
N ALA A 134 8.06 9.12 10.07
CA ALA A 134 9.44 9.49 9.69
C ALA A 134 10.43 8.32 9.80
N THR A 135 10.33 7.51 10.84
CA THR A 135 11.23 6.35 11.06
C THR A 135 11.06 5.31 9.95
N ALA A 136 9.81 4.93 9.63
CA ALA A 136 9.53 4.00 8.54
C ALA A 136 9.96 4.57 7.19
N ALA A 137 9.78 5.88 6.96
CA ALA A 137 10.20 6.54 5.74
C ALA A 137 11.71 6.48 5.52
N ALA A 138 12.52 6.53 6.58
CA ALA A 138 13.98 6.41 6.47
C ALA A 138 14.38 5.02 5.92
N GLY A 139 13.80 3.96 6.46
CA GLY A 139 14.03 2.58 5.96
C GLY A 139 13.59 2.40 4.49
N LEU A 140 12.41 2.91 4.14
CA LEU A 140 11.91 2.85 2.77
C LEU A 140 12.79 3.64 1.78
N ARG A 141 13.35 4.79 2.19
CA ARG A 141 14.30 5.55 1.36
C ARG A 141 15.56 4.75 1.08
N GLN A 142 16.10 4.07 2.09
CA GLN A 142 17.27 3.21 1.92
C GLN A 142 16.98 2.06 0.93
N LEU A 143 15.87 1.36 1.11
CA LEU A 143 15.45 0.31 0.18
C LEU A 143 15.26 0.83 -1.24
N ARG A 144 14.66 2.01 -1.41
CA ARG A 144 14.50 2.64 -2.72
C ARG A 144 15.85 2.89 -3.42
N ILE A 145 16.88 3.29 -2.67
CA ILE A 145 18.23 3.49 -3.21
C ILE A 145 18.83 2.14 -3.62
N LEU A 146 18.75 1.13 -2.77
CA LEU A 146 19.34 -0.19 -3.01
C LEU A 146 18.67 -0.93 -4.16
N THR A 147 17.37 -0.79 -4.32
CA THR A 147 16.60 -1.47 -5.37
C THR A 147 16.54 -0.68 -6.68
N GLY A 148 17.00 0.56 -6.70
CA GLY A 148 16.91 1.43 -7.87
C GLY A 148 15.47 1.86 -8.20
N ALA A 149 14.50 1.71 -7.29
CA ALA A 149 13.09 2.08 -7.48
C ALA A 149 12.91 3.61 -7.41
N LEU A 150 13.68 4.35 -8.19
CA LEU A 150 13.70 5.80 -8.22
C LEU A 150 12.71 6.35 -9.26
N LEU A 151 12.02 7.42 -8.90
CA LEU A 151 11.16 8.13 -9.83
C LEU A 151 12.02 9.13 -10.62
N HIS A 152 11.89 9.10 -11.96
CA HIS A 152 12.56 10.05 -12.82
C HIS A 152 12.12 11.50 -12.48
N PRO A 153 13.04 12.50 -12.46
CA PRO A 153 12.71 13.87 -12.06
C PRO A 153 11.55 14.49 -12.84
N TRP A 154 11.47 14.25 -14.14
CA TRP A 154 10.36 14.72 -14.96
C TRP A 154 9.01 14.12 -14.54
N ALA A 155 8.98 12.82 -14.28
CA ALA A 155 7.77 12.16 -13.76
C ALA A 155 7.37 12.70 -12.38
N ALA A 156 8.36 13.01 -11.51
CA ALA A 156 8.10 13.65 -10.22
C ALA A 156 7.50 15.06 -10.38
N TYR A 157 8.01 15.84 -11.35
CA TYR A 157 7.45 17.15 -11.68
C TYR A 157 6.00 17.05 -12.15
N LEU A 158 5.70 16.14 -13.10
CA LEU A 158 4.35 15.92 -13.61
C LEU A 158 3.39 15.51 -12.49
N LEU A 159 3.82 14.59 -11.63
CA LEU A 159 3.04 14.18 -10.47
C LEU A 159 2.76 15.35 -9.53
N HIS A 160 3.79 16.13 -9.16
CA HIS A 160 3.65 17.29 -8.29
C HIS A 160 2.69 18.33 -8.89
N ARG A 161 2.81 18.61 -10.19
CA ARG A 161 1.91 19.51 -10.93
C ARG A 161 0.45 19.05 -10.93
N SER A 162 0.21 17.73 -10.86
CA SER A 162 -1.14 17.14 -10.91
C SER A 162 -1.87 17.18 -9.55
N LEU A 163 -1.14 17.20 -8.44
CA LEU A 163 -1.72 17.13 -7.09
C LEU A 163 -2.70 18.27 -6.76
N PRO A 164 -2.47 19.54 -7.13
CA PRO A 164 -3.40 20.62 -6.83
C PRO A 164 -4.82 20.41 -7.39
N THR A 165 -4.96 19.69 -8.50
CA THR A 165 -6.27 19.39 -9.11
C THR A 165 -6.87 18.07 -8.63
N LEU A 166 -6.16 17.28 -7.83
CA LEU A 166 -6.63 15.98 -7.36
C LEU A 166 -8.01 16.04 -6.71
N PRO A 167 -8.31 16.96 -5.78
CA PRO A 167 -9.63 17.01 -5.13
C PRO A 167 -10.77 17.26 -6.14
N LEU A 168 -10.55 18.09 -7.14
CA LEU A 168 -11.54 18.38 -8.19
C LEU A 168 -11.79 17.13 -9.05
N ARG A 169 -10.70 16.48 -9.48
CA ARG A 169 -10.78 15.28 -10.35
C ARG A 169 -11.44 14.10 -9.63
N VAL A 170 -11.12 13.88 -8.36
CA VAL A 170 -11.73 12.80 -7.57
C VAL A 170 -13.21 13.07 -7.35
N ARG A 171 -13.60 14.27 -6.93
CA ARG A 171 -15.01 14.63 -6.75
C ARG A 171 -15.83 14.53 -8.03
N ARG A 172 -15.22 14.80 -9.18
CA ARG A 172 -15.90 14.68 -10.48
C ARG A 172 -16.06 13.22 -10.92
N ALA A 173 -15.18 12.33 -10.45
CA ALA A 173 -15.18 10.89 -10.77
C ALA A 173 -16.14 10.06 -9.89
N GLN A 174 -16.62 10.62 -8.77
CA GLN A 174 -17.65 10.05 -7.91
C GLN A 174 -19.05 10.19 -8.56
#